data_c555a43fa046cee6fd66c306da773c78
#
_entry.id   c555a43fa046cee6fd66c306da773c78
#
_cell.length_a   1.000
_cell.length_b   1.000
_cell.length_c   1.000
_cell.angle_alpha   90.00
_cell.angle_beta   90.00
_cell.angle_gamma   90.00
#
_symmetry.space_group_name_H-M   'P 1'
#
loop_
_entity.id
_entity.type
_entity.pdbx_description
1 polymer ?
#
loop_
_entity_poly.entity_id
_entity_poly.type
_entity_poly.pdbx_seq_one_letter_code
_entity_poly.pdbx_strand_id
1 'polypeptide(L)'
;MSGLEVRGLTRTHPDGSGRRAVITGLDLDIASGQSTALLGRSGCGKTTLLRALLLADRPGPHDTGTISLDGAPVRAGSARRLRAYRRAVQYVPQEAAASLDPRRTILEQVARPLRTLGIEGGARAHEERAGQLLDELDIPRSRWSSRPHEISGGQAQRVAIARALGPRPRYLLLDEPVSGLDPALRRQVLALLAALGAAADPSADSASSAGPASPAEPDDDPASAEXGAVPAPALLVVSHDLAAVARICHRCLVMDQGRIVEDAPMGRILTSPAHPATRALRDAVPDLPA
;
A
#
# COMPACT_ATOMS: atom_id res chain seq x y z
N MET A 1 -13.75 -13.96 6.78
CA MET A 1 -13.55 -12.55 6.37
C MET A 1 -12.32 -12.49 5.48
N SER A 2 -12.39 -11.74 4.37
CA SER A 2 -11.23 -11.60 3.49
C SER A 2 -10.38 -10.42 3.96
N GLY A 3 -9.10 -10.66 4.23
CA GLY A 3 -8.22 -9.64 4.76
C GLY A 3 -6.79 -10.08 4.89
N LEU A 4 -5.92 -9.12 5.11
CA LEU A 4 -4.53 -9.35 5.51
C LEU A 4 -4.47 -9.17 7.03
N GLU A 5 -4.15 -10.24 7.74
CA GLU A 5 -4.25 -10.31 9.20
C GLU A 5 -2.91 -10.61 9.85
N VAL A 6 -2.67 -10.01 10.99
CA VAL A 6 -1.52 -10.27 11.85
C VAL A 6 -2.04 -10.59 13.25
N ARG A 7 -1.53 -11.64 13.86
CA ARG A 7 -1.94 -12.02 15.23
C ARG A 7 -0.71 -12.32 16.09
N GLY A 8 -0.61 -11.64 17.21
CA GLY A 8 0.41 -11.84 18.23
C GLY A 8 1.83 -11.62 17.74
N LEU A 9 2.03 -10.72 16.77
CA LEU A 9 3.34 -10.53 16.13
C LEU A 9 4.34 -9.96 17.11
N THR A 10 5.43 -10.70 17.34
CA THR A 10 6.61 -10.22 18.06
C THR A 10 7.82 -10.35 17.15
N ARG A 11 8.62 -9.29 17.09
CA ARG A 11 9.87 -9.26 16.31
C ARG A 11 10.98 -8.67 17.15
N THR A 12 12.12 -9.32 17.13
CA THR A 12 13.30 -8.93 17.91
C THR A 12 14.47 -8.59 16.98
N HIS A 13 15.25 -7.61 17.37
CA HIS A 13 16.50 -7.28 16.68
C HIS A 13 17.68 -7.43 17.64
N PRO A 14 18.86 -7.81 17.14
CA PRO A 14 20.06 -7.80 17.95
C PRO A 14 20.36 -6.39 18.46
N ASP A 15 20.75 -6.26 19.72
CA ASP A 15 21.35 -5.04 20.24
C ASP A 15 22.64 -5.41 20.99
N GLY A 16 23.43 -4.43 21.39
CA GLY A 16 24.74 -4.68 22.00
C GLY A 16 24.69 -5.50 23.32
N SER A 17 23.52 -5.67 23.92
CA SER A 17 23.33 -6.41 25.17
C SER A 17 22.58 -7.73 24.99
N GLY A 18 22.18 -8.05 23.73
CA GLY A 18 21.40 -9.27 23.44
C GLY A 18 20.40 -9.05 22.31
N ARG A 19 19.12 -9.20 22.63
CA ARG A 19 18.04 -8.95 21.67
C ARG A 19 16.96 -8.07 22.32
N ARG A 20 16.55 -7.06 21.58
CA ARG A 20 15.48 -6.15 21.97
C ARG A 20 14.23 -6.43 21.13
N ALA A 21 13.10 -6.50 21.80
CA ALA A 21 11.82 -6.57 21.09
C ALA A 21 11.51 -5.20 20.45
N VAL A 22 11.27 -5.21 19.16
CA VAL A 22 10.90 -4.02 18.37
C VAL A 22 9.40 -3.99 18.14
N ILE A 23 8.78 -5.17 18.03
CA ILE A 23 7.31 -5.35 18.00
C ILE A 23 6.98 -6.37 19.08
N THR A 24 5.90 -6.13 19.84
CA THR A 24 5.49 -6.98 20.95
C THR A 24 3.99 -7.27 20.92
N GLY A 25 3.64 -8.52 20.55
CA GLY A 25 2.27 -9.01 20.62
C GLY A 25 1.28 -8.19 19.78
N LEU A 26 1.71 -7.72 18.59
CA LEU A 26 0.90 -6.82 17.76
C LEU A 26 -0.15 -7.59 16.97
N ASP A 27 -1.39 -7.11 17.03
CA ASP A 27 -2.50 -7.54 16.19
C ASP A 27 -2.85 -6.44 15.20
N LEU A 28 -3.22 -6.84 13.97
CA LEU A 28 -3.57 -5.91 12.90
C LEU A 28 -4.47 -6.63 11.90
N ASP A 29 -5.53 -5.92 11.46
CA ASP A 29 -6.39 -6.37 10.38
C ASP A 29 -6.48 -5.27 9.32
N ILE A 30 -6.24 -5.63 8.07
CA ILE A 30 -6.43 -4.76 6.91
C ILE A 30 -7.49 -5.42 6.04
N ALA A 31 -8.70 -4.86 6.07
CA ALA A 31 -9.80 -5.37 5.25
C ALA A 31 -9.57 -5.07 3.77
N SER A 32 -10.14 -5.90 2.90
CA SER A 32 -10.10 -5.65 1.45
C SER A 32 -10.77 -4.30 1.16
N GLY A 33 -10.17 -3.51 0.29
CA GLY A 33 -10.71 -2.22 -0.11
C GLY A 33 -10.54 -1.09 0.92
N GLN A 34 -9.89 -1.32 2.05
CA GLN A 34 -9.73 -0.32 3.09
C GLN A 34 -8.44 0.47 2.95
N SER A 35 -8.52 1.81 3.07
CA SER A 35 -7.34 2.68 3.14
C SER A 35 -7.01 2.97 4.60
N THR A 36 -5.89 2.43 5.06
CA THR A 36 -5.46 2.50 6.46
C THR A 36 -4.11 3.21 6.57
N ALA A 37 -4.03 4.22 7.42
CA ALA A 37 -2.77 4.85 7.80
C ALA A 37 -2.12 4.10 8.97
N LEU A 38 -0.80 3.98 8.93
CA LEU A 38 -0.01 3.53 10.09
C LEU A 38 0.95 4.66 10.47
N LEU A 39 0.63 5.35 11.54
CA LEU A 39 1.40 6.48 12.06
C LEU A 39 2.24 6.06 13.26
N GLY A 40 3.27 6.84 13.53
CA GLY A 40 4.11 6.64 14.71
C GLY A 40 5.46 7.31 14.55
N ARG A 41 6.11 7.58 15.66
CA ARG A 41 7.44 8.21 15.68
C ARG A 41 8.49 7.31 15.04
N SER A 42 9.60 7.92 14.63
CA SER A 42 10.73 7.16 14.10
C SER A 42 11.18 6.12 15.14
N GLY A 43 11.48 4.91 14.66
CA GLY A 43 11.97 3.82 15.52
C GLY A 43 10.88 3.04 16.28
N CYS A 44 9.59 3.38 16.15
CA CYS A 44 8.54 2.67 16.87
C CYS A 44 8.21 1.26 16.34
N GLY A 45 8.78 0.86 15.17
CA GLY A 45 8.60 -0.49 14.63
C GLY A 45 7.89 -0.60 13.28
N LYS A 46 7.48 0.53 12.65
CA LYS A 46 6.70 0.51 11.39
C LYS A 46 7.39 -0.26 10.26
N THR A 47 8.67 0.03 10.02
CA THR A 47 9.46 -0.67 8.99
C THR A 47 9.62 -2.16 9.31
N THR A 48 9.76 -2.50 10.59
CA THR A 48 9.83 -3.91 11.04
C THR A 48 8.50 -4.63 10.74
N LEU A 49 7.37 -3.95 10.97
CA LEU A 49 6.05 -4.49 10.64
C LEU A 49 5.90 -4.69 9.12
N LEU A 50 6.28 -3.69 8.32
CA LEU A 50 6.25 -3.81 6.84
C LEU A 50 7.12 -4.99 6.37
N ARG A 51 8.35 -5.13 6.91
CA ARG A 51 9.24 -6.25 6.55
C ARG A 51 8.63 -7.59 6.93
N ALA A 52 7.94 -7.66 8.07
CA ALA A 52 7.23 -8.88 8.48
C ALA A 52 6.07 -9.19 7.51
N LEU A 53 5.25 -8.21 7.17
CA LEU A 53 4.15 -8.36 6.20
C LEU A 53 4.67 -8.79 4.82
N LEU A 54 5.83 -8.32 4.42
CA LEU A 54 6.46 -8.70 3.15
C LEU A 54 7.15 -10.08 3.21
N LEU A 55 7.21 -10.68 4.40
CA LEU A 55 7.98 -11.91 4.64
C LEU A 55 9.43 -11.75 4.14
N ALA A 56 9.96 -10.54 4.33
CA ALA A 56 11.30 -10.17 3.86
C ALA A 56 12.38 -10.80 4.72
N ASP A 57 12.09 -10.96 6.00
CA ASP A 57 13.03 -11.56 6.96
C ASP A 57 12.49 -12.91 7.45
N ARG A 58 13.41 -13.84 7.70
CA ARG A 58 13.06 -15.09 8.37
C ARG A 58 12.93 -14.81 9.87
N PRO A 59 11.82 -15.24 10.49
CA PRO A 59 11.67 -15.06 11.94
C PRO A 59 12.83 -15.73 12.70
N GLY A 60 13.33 -15.03 13.70
CA GLY A 60 14.33 -15.53 14.61
C GLY A 60 13.71 -16.45 15.68
N PRO A 61 14.53 -17.04 16.55
CA PRO A 61 14.04 -18.01 17.56
C PRO A 61 13.11 -17.39 18.62
N HIS A 62 13.15 -16.08 18.79
CA HIS A 62 12.29 -15.38 19.76
C HIS A 62 11.13 -14.63 19.09
N ASP A 63 11.02 -14.75 17.79
CA ASP A 63 9.96 -14.09 17.02
C ASP A 63 8.72 -14.99 16.99
N THR A 64 7.56 -14.41 17.27
CA THR A 64 6.28 -15.13 17.31
C THR A 64 5.23 -14.46 16.46
N GLY A 65 4.05 -15.04 16.41
CA GLY A 65 2.88 -14.52 15.73
C GLY A 65 2.70 -15.08 14.33
N THR A 66 1.52 -14.84 13.80
CA THR A 66 1.13 -15.33 12.48
C THR A 66 0.70 -14.18 11.58
N ILE A 67 0.94 -14.35 10.28
CA ILE A 67 0.43 -13.48 9.22
C ILE A 67 -0.46 -14.38 8.36
N SER A 68 -1.67 -13.94 8.09
CA SER A 68 -2.64 -14.69 7.27
C SER A 68 -3.19 -13.81 6.15
N LEU A 69 -3.49 -14.42 5.03
CA LEU A 69 -4.22 -13.80 3.92
C LEU A 69 -5.50 -14.60 3.72
N ASP A 70 -6.64 -13.96 3.92
CA ASP A 70 -7.97 -14.58 3.85
C ASP A 70 -8.09 -15.79 4.78
N GLY A 71 -7.61 -15.65 5.99
CA GLY A 71 -7.63 -16.72 6.99
C GLY A 71 -6.57 -17.80 6.80
N ALA A 72 -5.89 -17.83 5.65
CA ALA A 72 -4.85 -18.83 5.39
C ALA A 72 -3.48 -18.31 5.87
N PRO A 73 -2.82 -19.00 6.81
CA PRO A 73 -1.53 -18.53 7.31
C PRO A 73 -0.44 -18.59 6.25
N VAL A 74 0.34 -17.52 6.15
CA VAL A 74 1.43 -17.38 5.19
C VAL A 74 2.76 -17.49 5.96
N ARG A 75 3.68 -18.28 5.42
CA ARG A 75 5.00 -18.49 6.04
C ARG A 75 6.11 -18.19 5.05
N ALA A 76 7.21 -17.67 5.56
CA ALA A 76 8.40 -17.44 4.77
C ALA A 76 8.81 -18.73 4.02
N GLY A 77 9.25 -18.56 2.78
CA GLY A 77 9.53 -19.70 1.92
C GLY A 77 10.21 -19.31 0.62
N SER A 78 10.28 -20.26 -0.31
CA SER A 78 10.86 -19.99 -1.63
C SER A 78 10.01 -18.98 -2.43
N ALA A 79 10.63 -18.39 -3.43
CA ALA A 79 9.95 -17.42 -4.32
C ALA A 79 8.71 -18.05 -4.98
N ARG A 80 8.79 -19.35 -5.36
CA ARG A 80 7.66 -20.09 -5.96
C ARG A 80 6.49 -20.22 -4.97
N ARG A 81 6.78 -20.57 -3.71
CA ARG A 81 5.78 -20.74 -2.65
C ARG A 81 5.09 -19.41 -2.32
N LEU A 82 5.85 -18.31 -2.35
CA LEU A 82 5.33 -16.99 -2.01
C LEU A 82 4.72 -16.24 -3.22
N ARG A 83 4.70 -16.85 -4.40
CA ARG A 83 4.26 -16.15 -5.62
C ARG A 83 2.84 -15.60 -5.49
N ALA A 84 1.88 -16.42 -5.05
CA ALA A 84 0.48 -15.98 -4.88
C ALA A 84 0.37 -14.84 -3.86
N TYR A 85 1.06 -14.97 -2.73
CA TYR A 85 1.09 -13.92 -1.71
C TYR A 85 1.68 -12.61 -2.27
N ARG A 86 2.80 -12.71 -2.98
CA ARG A 86 3.48 -11.55 -3.59
C ARG A 86 2.69 -10.92 -4.75
N ARG A 87 1.80 -11.69 -5.40
CA ARG A 87 0.83 -11.09 -6.34
C ARG A 87 -0.19 -10.26 -5.58
N ALA A 88 -0.69 -10.77 -4.46
CA ALA A 88 -1.73 -10.11 -3.66
C ALA A 88 -1.20 -8.91 -2.87
N VAL A 89 0.05 -8.97 -2.38
CA VAL A 89 0.63 -7.94 -1.51
C VAL A 89 1.86 -7.34 -2.20
N GLN A 90 1.77 -6.05 -2.55
CA GLN A 90 2.85 -5.31 -3.20
C GLN A 90 3.32 -4.16 -2.32
N TYR A 91 4.49 -3.62 -2.64
CA TYR A 91 5.18 -2.67 -1.77
C TYR A 91 5.87 -1.56 -2.57
N VAL A 92 5.71 -0.33 -2.08
CA VAL A 92 6.43 0.84 -2.57
C VAL A 92 7.31 1.34 -1.41
N PRO A 93 8.63 1.26 -1.53
CA PRO A 93 9.53 1.68 -0.45
C PRO A 93 9.67 3.21 -0.38
N GLN A 94 10.15 3.69 0.75
CA GLN A 94 10.40 5.11 1.01
C GLN A 94 11.31 5.74 -0.05
N GLU A 95 12.39 5.05 -0.40
CA GLU A 95 13.31 5.49 -1.46
C GLU A 95 12.97 4.79 -2.78
N ALA A 96 11.81 5.14 -3.36
CA ALA A 96 11.29 4.48 -4.54
C ALA A 96 12.28 4.52 -5.71
N ALA A 97 12.94 5.66 -5.94
CA ALA A 97 13.95 5.82 -7.01
C ALA A 97 15.10 4.83 -6.83
N ALA A 98 15.61 4.68 -5.60
CA ALA A 98 16.70 3.75 -5.28
C ALA A 98 16.29 2.28 -5.42
N SER A 99 14.99 2.00 -5.40
CA SER A 99 14.45 0.64 -5.55
C SER A 99 14.38 0.16 -7.00
N LEU A 100 14.57 1.06 -7.96
CA LEU A 100 14.57 0.73 -9.38
C LEU A 100 15.94 0.17 -9.80
N ASP A 101 15.92 -0.87 -10.63
CA ASP A 101 17.17 -1.48 -11.16
C ASP A 101 17.81 -0.51 -12.16
N PRO A 102 19.00 0.03 -11.89
CA PRO A 102 19.62 1.04 -12.77
C PRO A 102 19.97 0.54 -14.19
N ARG A 103 19.95 -0.78 -14.39
CA ARG A 103 20.27 -1.41 -15.67
C ARG A 103 19.08 -1.56 -16.60
N ARG A 104 17.84 -1.37 -16.07
CA ARG A 104 16.61 -1.63 -16.81
C ARG A 104 15.95 -0.33 -17.24
N THR A 105 15.26 -0.39 -18.36
CA THR A 105 14.42 0.72 -18.82
C THR A 105 13.20 0.88 -17.93
N ILE A 106 12.57 2.04 -18.00
CA ILE A 106 11.35 2.35 -17.24
C ILE A 106 10.23 1.35 -17.57
N LEU A 107 10.04 1.04 -18.85
CA LEU A 107 9.05 0.04 -19.29
C LEU A 107 9.35 -1.34 -18.69
N GLU A 108 10.62 -1.77 -18.73
CA GLU A 108 11.06 -3.07 -18.16
C GLU A 108 10.87 -3.12 -16.64
N GLN A 109 11.03 -2.00 -15.92
CA GLN A 109 10.79 -1.94 -14.47
C GLN A 109 9.37 -2.38 -14.15
N VAL A 110 8.38 -1.90 -14.93
CA VAL A 110 6.96 -2.15 -14.69
C VAL A 110 6.54 -3.53 -15.23
N ALA A 111 7.06 -3.93 -16.39
CA ALA A 111 6.73 -5.23 -17.01
C ALA A 111 7.31 -6.44 -16.24
N ARG A 112 8.45 -6.26 -15.56
CA ARG A 112 9.16 -7.36 -14.90
C ARG A 112 8.36 -8.12 -13.85
N PRO A 113 7.67 -7.45 -12.90
CA PRO A 113 6.84 -8.18 -11.92
C PRO A 113 5.76 -9.07 -12.56
N LEU A 114 5.20 -8.64 -13.70
CA LEU A 114 4.19 -9.43 -14.42
C LEU A 114 4.76 -10.81 -14.79
N ARG A 115 5.97 -10.83 -15.34
CA ARG A 115 6.66 -12.07 -15.71
C ARG A 115 7.07 -12.88 -14.47
N THR A 116 7.74 -12.24 -13.51
CA THR A 116 8.34 -12.95 -12.37
C THR A 116 7.29 -13.50 -11.39
N LEU A 117 6.13 -12.86 -11.32
CA LEU A 117 5.01 -13.32 -10.50
C LEU A 117 4.07 -14.26 -11.27
N GLY A 118 4.35 -14.55 -12.54
CA GLY A 118 3.56 -15.48 -13.34
C GLY A 118 2.17 -14.98 -13.67
N ILE A 119 2.06 -13.68 -13.99
CA ILE A 119 0.82 -13.13 -14.52
C ILE A 119 0.65 -13.68 -15.96
N GLU A 120 -0.54 -14.07 -16.30
CA GLU A 120 -0.84 -14.62 -17.62
C GLU A 120 -0.59 -13.60 -18.73
N GLY A 121 -0.29 -14.07 -19.92
CA GLY A 121 0.09 -13.27 -21.08
C GLY A 121 1.58 -13.43 -21.38
N GLY A 122 1.94 -13.16 -22.61
CA GLY A 122 3.34 -13.20 -23.06
C GLY A 122 4.03 -11.87 -22.84
N ALA A 123 5.29 -11.78 -23.29
CA ALA A 123 6.10 -10.56 -23.16
C ALA A 123 5.37 -9.31 -23.67
N ARG A 124 4.71 -9.42 -24.82
CA ARG A 124 3.96 -8.32 -25.45
C ARG A 124 2.82 -7.82 -24.55
N ALA A 125 1.99 -8.72 -24.03
CA ALA A 125 0.89 -8.36 -23.12
C ALA A 125 1.41 -7.69 -21.84
N HIS A 126 2.54 -8.15 -21.31
CA HIS A 126 3.16 -7.53 -20.14
C HIS A 126 3.68 -6.11 -20.45
N GLU A 127 4.26 -5.90 -21.62
CA GLU A 127 4.72 -4.57 -22.05
C GLU A 127 3.54 -3.62 -22.31
N GLU A 128 2.47 -4.11 -22.94
CA GLU A 128 1.24 -3.35 -23.16
C GLU A 128 0.63 -2.92 -21.82
N ARG A 129 0.51 -3.85 -20.86
CA ARG A 129 0.00 -3.51 -19.52
C ARG A 129 0.92 -2.52 -18.80
N ALA A 130 2.22 -2.70 -18.89
CA ALA A 130 3.19 -1.78 -18.30
C ALA A 130 3.06 -0.38 -18.92
N GLY A 131 2.89 -0.31 -20.24
CA GLY A 131 2.67 0.96 -20.95
C GLY A 131 1.39 1.66 -20.52
N GLN A 132 0.29 0.91 -20.38
CA GLN A 132 -0.98 1.46 -19.86
C GLN A 132 -0.79 2.11 -18.49
N LEU A 133 -0.11 1.42 -17.56
CA LEU A 133 0.16 1.94 -16.21
C LEU A 133 1.05 3.18 -16.23
N LEU A 134 2.04 3.21 -17.12
CA LEU A 134 2.90 4.38 -17.26
C LEU A 134 2.12 5.58 -17.83
N ASP A 135 1.22 5.36 -18.81
CA ASP A 135 0.32 6.41 -19.31
C ASP A 135 -0.64 6.89 -18.20
N GLU A 136 -1.28 5.96 -17.47
CA GLU A 136 -2.19 6.26 -16.33
C GLU A 136 -1.49 7.11 -15.25
N LEU A 137 -0.19 6.95 -15.10
CA LEU A 137 0.61 7.65 -14.09
C LEU A 137 1.42 8.83 -14.67
N ASP A 138 1.03 9.34 -15.83
CA ASP A 138 1.61 10.50 -16.49
C ASP A 138 3.13 10.40 -16.71
N ILE A 139 3.61 9.21 -17.09
CA ILE A 139 5.02 9.05 -17.50
C ILE A 139 5.09 9.18 -19.02
N PRO A 140 5.73 10.24 -19.54
CA PRO A 140 5.79 10.46 -20.97
C PRO A 140 6.39 9.25 -21.72
N ARG A 141 5.81 8.89 -22.85
CA ARG A 141 6.26 7.74 -23.68
C ARG A 141 7.73 7.86 -24.08
N SER A 142 8.21 9.09 -24.29
CA SER A 142 9.63 9.36 -24.57
C SER A 142 10.58 8.92 -23.45
N ARG A 143 10.05 8.69 -22.22
CA ARG A 143 10.84 8.25 -21.06
C ARG A 143 10.80 6.73 -20.83
N TRP A 144 9.97 5.99 -21.58
CA TRP A 144 9.81 4.55 -21.34
C TRP A 144 11.09 3.75 -21.60
N SER A 145 11.91 4.20 -22.58
CA SER A 145 13.22 3.60 -22.88
C SER A 145 14.34 4.16 -22.02
N SER A 146 14.09 5.21 -21.24
CA SER A 146 15.07 5.78 -20.31
C SER A 146 15.35 4.83 -19.13
N ARG A 147 16.46 5.07 -18.44
CA ARG A 147 16.83 4.39 -17.21
C ARG A 147 16.52 5.26 -16.00
N PRO A 148 16.49 4.69 -14.79
CA PRO A 148 16.10 5.45 -13.58
C PRO A 148 16.89 6.74 -13.33
N HIS A 149 18.16 6.78 -13.67
CA HIS A 149 18.99 7.97 -13.49
C HIS A 149 18.73 9.09 -14.52
N GLU A 150 17.91 8.81 -15.54
CA GLU A 150 17.57 9.77 -16.61
C GLU A 150 16.21 10.42 -16.40
N ILE A 151 15.53 10.10 -15.30
CA ILE A 151 14.19 10.63 -14.98
C ILE A 151 14.23 11.37 -13.65
N SER A 152 13.21 12.22 -13.42
CA SER A 152 13.14 12.96 -12.15
C SER A 152 12.75 12.02 -10.99
N GLY A 153 13.04 12.43 -9.77
CA GLY A 153 12.65 11.68 -8.57
C GLY A 153 11.16 11.39 -8.51
N GLY A 154 10.36 12.34 -8.96
CA GLY A 154 8.91 12.15 -9.00
C GLY A 154 8.44 11.19 -10.08
N GLN A 155 9.09 11.20 -11.22
CA GLN A 155 8.84 10.18 -12.24
C GLN A 155 9.23 8.81 -11.69
N ALA A 156 10.37 8.71 -11.00
CA ALA A 156 10.82 7.45 -10.40
C ALA A 156 9.82 6.95 -9.34
N GLN A 157 9.25 7.85 -8.54
CA GLN A 157 8.21 7.50 -7.56
C GLN A 157 6.99 6.91 -8.26
N ARG A 158 6.49 7.59 -9.31
CA ARG A 158 5.33 7.10 -10.08
C ARG A 158 5.62 5.77 -10.78
N VAL A 159 6.82 5.58 -11.30
CA VAL A 159 7.26 4.31 -11.89
C VAL A 159 7.26 3.19 -10.84
N ALA A 160 7.70 3.46 -9.61
CA ALA A 160 7.68 2.46 -8.53
C ALA A 160 6.24 2.09 -8.15
N ILE A 161 5.32 3.06 -8.16
CA ILE A 161 3.89 2.81 -7.95
C ILE A 161 3.32 1.97 -9.12
N ALA A 162 3.61 2.36 -10.38
CA ALA A 162 3.20 1.59 -11.57
C ALA A 162 3.68 0.13 -11.48
N ARG A 163 4.94 -0.05 -11.10
CA ARG A 163 5.56 -1.38 -10.92
C ARG A 163 4.80 -2.21 -9.89
N ALA A 164 4.40 -1.60 -8.79
CA ALA A 164 3.67 -2.28 -7.72
C ALA A 164 2.21 -2.59 -8.14
N LEU A 165 1.58 -1.72 -8.92
CA LEU A 165 0.21 -1.92 -9.41
C LEU A 165 0.13 -2.94 -10.56
N GLY A 166 1.22 -3.19 -11.27
CA GLY A 166 1.27 -4.11 -12.41
C GLY A 166 0.58 -5.46 -12.15
N PRO A 167 0.95 -6.18 -11.07
CA PRO A 167 0.34 -7.48 -10.76
C PRO A 167 -1.12 -7.42 -10.32
N ARG A 168 -1.77 -6.25 -10.28
CA ARG A 168 -3.12 -6.02 -9.76
C ARG A 168 -3.23 -6.53 -8.32
N PRO A 169 -2.46 -5.92 -7.40
CA PRO A 169 -2.43 -6.39 -6.01
C PRO A 169 -3.76 -6.11 -5.30
N ARG A 170 -4.06 -6.91 -4.29
CA ARG A 170 -5.19 -6.67 -3.39
C ARG A 170 -4.80 -5.75 -2.23
N TYR A 171 -3.52 -5.69 -1.90
CA TYR A 171 -2.95 -4.86 -0.82
C TYR A 171 -1.71 -4.15 -1.34
N LEU A 172 -1.68 -2.85 -1.18
CA LEU A 172 -0.53 -2.02 -1.54
C LEU A 172 0.02 -1.37 -0.27
N LEU A 173 1.21 -1.79 0.11
CA LEU A 173 1.94 -1.27 1.27
C LEU A 173 2.84 -0.12 0.79
N LEU A 174 2.70 1.05 1.39
CA LEU A 174 3.42 2.27 0.98
C LEU A 174 4.20 2.79 2.18
N ASP A 175 5.53 2.84 2.06
CA ASP A 175 6.41 3.31 3.13
C ASP A 175 6.82 4.76 2.81
N GLU A 176 6.29 5.71 3.57
CA GLU A 176 6.58 7.14 3.43
C GLU A 176 6.47 7.64 1.98
N PRO A 177 5.34 7.39 1.28
CA PRO A 177 5.27 7.59 -0.18
C PRO A 177 5.43 9.03 -0.65
N VAL A 178 5.34 10.01 0.24
CA VAL A 178 5.48 11.44 -0.12
C VAL A 178 6.63 12.13 0.60
N SER A 179 7.43 11.38 1.35
CA SER A 179 8.59 11.93 2.06
C SER A 179 9.67 12.38 1.07
N GLY A 180 10.25 13.55 1.32
CA GLY A 180 11.31 14.10 0.49
C GLY A 180 10.89 14.59 -0.89
N LEU A 181 9.58 14.63 -1.19
CA LEU A 181 9.08 15.17 -2.44
C LEU A 181 8.86 16.69 -2.34
N ASP A 182 9.11 17.41 -3.43
CA ASP A 182 8.75 18.82 -3.51
C ASP A 182 7.22 19.00 -3.43
N PRO A 183 6.74 20.20 -3.06
CA PRO A 183 5.30 20.39 -2.83
C PRO A 183 4.38 20.08 -4.01
N ALA A 184 4.82 20.32 -5.25
CA ALA A 184 3.99 20.06 -6.43
C ALA A 184 3.85 18.56 -6.64
N LEU A 185 4.96 17.83 -6.60
CA LEU A 185 4.99 16.38 -6.75
C LEU A 185 4.26 15.67 -5.60
N ARG A 186 4.45 16.17 -4.37
CA ARG A 186 3.73 15.65 -3.20
C ARG A 186 2.21 15.70 -3.43
N ARG A 187 1.68 16.83 -3.94
CA ARG A 187 0.25 16.95 -4.26
C ARG A 187 -0.20 15.93 -5.31
N GLN A 188 0.61 15.72 -6.36
CA GLN A 188 0.28 14.74 -7.42
C GLN A 188 0.22 13.31 -6.88
N VAL A 189 1.20 12.92 -6.07
CA VAL A 189 1.22 11.57 -5.48
C VAL A 189 0.07 11.38 -4.48
N LEU A 190 -0.23 12.39 -3.66
CA LEU A 190 -1.37 12.34 -2.74
C LEU A 190 -2.69 12.20 -3.49
N ALA A 191 -2.89 12.95 -4.58
CA ALA A 191 -4.10 12.85 -5.41
C ALA A 191 -4.24 11.45 -6.02
N LEU A 192 -3.15 10.89 -6.53
CA LEU A 192 -3.12 9.53 -7.07
C LEU A 192 -3.51 8.49 -5.99
N LEU A 193 -2.90 8.57 -4.83
CA LEU A 193 -3.17 7.62 -3.74
C LEU A 193 -4.60 7.78 -3.20
N ALA A 194 -5.11 9.02 -3.14
CA ALA A 194 -6.50 9.29 -2.75
C ALA A 194 -7.48 8.68 -3.75
N ALA A 195 -7.21 8.80 -5.05
CA ALA A 195 -8.03 8.19 -6.10
C ALA A 195 -8.04 6.65 -6.00
N LEU A 196 -6.87 6.05 -5.73
CA LEU A 196 -6.77 4.59 -5.49
C LEU A 196 -7.55 4.18 -4.24
N GLY A 197 -7.48 4.96 -3.17
CA GLY A 197 -8.19 4.70 -1.92
C GLY A 197 -9.70 4.84 -2.05
N ALA A 198 -10.16 5.88 -2.75
CA ALA A 198 -11.60 6.12 -2.99
C ALA A 198 -12.22 5.03 -3.86
N ALA A 199 -11.50 4.58 -4.88
CA ALA A 199 -11.95 3.49 -5.75
C ALA A 199 -12.05 2.14 -5.01
N ALA A 200 -11.42 2.03 -3.85
CA ALA A 200 -11.43 0.82 -3.02
C ALA A 200 -12.59 0.79 -2.00
N ASP A 201 -13.18 1.94 -1.66
CA ASP A 201 -14.20 2.04 -0.61
C ASP A 201 -15.63 1.98 -1.20
N PRO A 202 -16.35 0.85 -1.06
CA PRO A 202 -17.70 0.73 -1.61
C PRO A 202 -18.76 1.58 -0.88
N SER A 203 -18.42 2.19 0.25
CA SER A 203 -19.36 3.04 1.01
C SER A 203 -19.48 4.46 0.47
N ALA A 204 -18.57 4.88 -0.43
CA ALA A 204 -18.56 6.23 -0.98
C ALA A 204 -19.68 6.47 -2.01
N ASP A 205 -20.21 5.43 -2.66
CA ASP A 205 -21.22 5.55 -3.72
C ASP A 205 -22.69 5.63 -3.22
N SER A 206 -22.93 5.45 -1.92
CA SER A 206 -24.32 5.40 -1.42
C SER A 206 -24.97 6.77 -1.17
N ALA A 207 -24.24 7.88 -1.37
CA ALA A 207 -24.72 9.21 -1.04
C ALA A 207 -25.30 10.03 -2.22
N SER A 208 -25.28 9.50 -3.46
CA SER A 208 -25.61 10.30 -4.65
C SER A 208 -26.55 9.65 -5.67
N SER A 209 -27.55 8.85 -5.27
CA SER A 209 -28.59 8.45 -6.21
C SER A 209 -29.93 8.20 -5.56
N ALA A 210 -30.67 9.29 -5.28
CA ALA A 210 -32.12 9.22 -5.05
C ALA A 210 -32.83 9.97 -6.20
N GLY A 211 -32.90 9.33 -7.36
CA GLY A 211 -33.76 9.73 -8.47
C GLY A 211 -34.79 8.62 -8.73
N PRO A 212 -36.03 8.94 -9.13
CA PRO A 212 -37.09 7.93 -9.27
C PRO A 212 -36.84 6.97 -10.42
N ALA A 213 -36.99 5.70 -10.14
CA ALA A 213 -36.82 4.63 -11.10
C ALA A 213 -37.99 4.58 -12.11
N SER A 214 -37.66 4.53 -13.40
CA SER A 214 -38.58 4.16 -14.47
C SER A 214 -38.33 2.69 -14.84
N PRO A 215 -39.34 1.88 -15.05
CA PRO A 215 -39.15 0.45 -15.36
C PRO A 215 -38.71 0.25 -16.80
N ALA A 216 -37.57 -0.40 -16.99
CA ALA A 216 -37.11 -0.87 -18.29
C ALA A 216 -37.27 -2.38 -18.42
N GLU A 217 -37.72 -2.82 -19.61
CA GLU A 217 -37.95 -4.21 -19.96
C GLU A 217 -36.63 -5.01 -20.09
N PRO A 218 -36.65 -6.34 -19.90
CA PRO A 218 -35.46 -7.17 -19.99
C PRO A 218 -35.12 -7.54 -21.44
N ASP A 219 -33.96 -7.12 -21.90
CA ASP A 219 -33.31 -7.67 -23.10
C ASP A 219 -32.30 -8.74 -22.69
N ASP A 220 -32.61 -9.97 -23.02
CA ASP A 220 -31.75 -11.14 -22.80
C ASP A 220 -30.67 -11.21 -23.89
N ASP A 221 -29.49 -10.69 -23.64
CA ASP A 221 -28.29 -11.02 -24.43
C ASP A 221 -27.15 -11.47 -23.49
N PRO A 222 -26.83 -12.80 -23.46
CA PRO A 222 -25.86 -13.35 -22.53
C PRO A 222 -24.39 -13.18 -22.93
N ALA A 223 -24.06 -12.25 -23.86
CA ALA A 223 -22.71 -12.17 -24.42
C ALA A 223 -21.85 -10.99 -23.93
N SER A 224 -22.35 -10.16 -23.01
CA SER A 224 -21.54 -9.11 -22.39
C SER A 224 -21.00 -9.57 -21.03
N ALA A 225 -20.03 -10.46 -21.05
CA ALA A 225 -19.26 -10.79 -19.85
C ALA A 225 -18.51 -9.53 -19.40
N GLU A 226 -19.05 -8.89 -18.36
CA GLU A 226 -18.48 -7.71 -17.75
C GLU A 226 -17.02 -7.97 -17.34
N UNK A 227 -16.11 -7.36 -17.75
CA UNK A 227 -15.07 -7.32 -17.38
C UNK A 227 -15.06 -6.79 -16.28
N GLY A 228 -15.39 -7.35 -15.39
CA GLY A 228 -15.50 -6.91 -14.06
C GLY A 228 -14.37 -5.95 -13.71
N ALA A 229 -14.72 -4.78 -13.33
CA ALA A 229 -13.73 -3.80 -12.87
C ALA A 229 -12.88 -4.45 -11.77
N VAL A 230 -11.56 -4.52 -11.98
CA VAL A 230 -10.66 -5.07 -10.96
C VAL A 230 -10.73 -4.15 -9.74
N PRO A 231 -11.12 -4.66 -8.58
CA PRO A 231 -11.24 -3.81 -7.40
C PRO A 231 -9.89 -3.16 -7.07
N ALA A 232 -9.95 -1.90 -6.69
CA ALA A 232 -8.76 -1.16 -6.27
C ALA A 232 -8.13 -1.80 -5.02
N PRO A 233 -6.82 -1.72 -4.89
CA PRO A 233 -6.14 -2.35 -3.75
C PRO A 233 -6.45 -1.65 -2.42
N ALA A 234 -6.56 -2.42 -1.36
CA ALA A 234 -6.52 -1.87 -0.01
C ALA A 234 -5.13 -1.24 0.22
N LEU A 235 -5.10 -0.06 0.84
CA LEU A 235 -3.85 0.66 1.09
C LEU A 235 -3.45 0.56 2.56
N LEU A 236 -2.18 0.27 2.82
CA LEU A 236 -1.55 0.52 4.11
C LEU A 236 -0.48 1.59 3.91
N VAL A 237 -0.76 2.81 4.31
CA VAL A 237 0.14 3.95 4.14
C VAL A 237 0.88 4.22 5.44
N VAL A 238 2.16 3.89 5.46
CA VAL A 238 3.03 4.16 6.61
C VAL A 238 3.58 5.57 6.47
N SER A 239 3.41 6.38 7.49
CA SER A 239 3.93 7.75 7.49
C SER A 239 4.15 8.28 8.91
N HIS A 240 4.87 9.38 9.01
CA HIS A 240 4.91 10.22 10.21
C HIS A 240 4.11 11.52 9.98
N ASP A 241 3.54 11.72 8.81
CA ASP A 241 2.85 12.93 8.36
C ASP A 241 1.32 12.70 8.39
N LEU A 242 0.72 13.10 9.50
CA LEU A 242 -0.73 12.95 9.73
C LEU A 242 -1.55 13.73 8.68
N ALA A 243 -1.11 14.96 8.30
CA ALA A 243 -1.84 15.76 7.32
C ALA A 243 -1.87 15.13 5.94
N ALA A 244 -0.79 14.46 5.54
CA ALA A 244 -0.73 13.74 4.26
C ALA A 244 -1.68 12.53 4.26
N VAL A 245 -1.62 11.68 5.28
CA VAL A 245 -2.42 10.45 5.29
C VAL A 245 -3.91 10.71 5.55
N ALA A 246 -4.26 11.82 6.19
CA ALA A 246 -5.66 12.21 6.41
C ALA A 246 -6.42 12.46 5.10
N ARG A 247 -5.69 12.71 4.01
CA ARG A 247 -6.26 12.92 2.67
C ARG A 247 -6.49 11.61 1.91
N ILE A 248 -5.94 10.49 2.40
CA ILE A 248 -5.91 9.21 1.67
C ILE A 248 -6.69 8.15 2.45
N CYS A 249 -6.56 8.16 3.77
CA CYS A 249 -6.95 7.03 4.63
C CYS A 249 -8.12 7.39 5.54
N HIS A 250 -9.11 6.50 5.59
CA HIS A 250 -10.30 6.65 6.44
C HIS A 250 -10.10 6.06 7.84
N ARG A 251 -9.14 5.13 7.99
CA ARG A 251 -8.78 4.50 9.27
C ARG A 251 -7.33 4.81 9.59
N CYS A 252 -7.04 4.97 10.85
CA CYS A 252 -5.69 5.26 11.30
C CYS A 252 -5.30 4.39 12.49
N LEU A 253 -4.14 3.77 12.37
CA LEU A 253 -3.47 3.01 13.42
C LEU A 253 -2.30 3.84 13.91
N VAL A 254 -2.18 4.01 15.22
CA VAL A 254 -1.02 4.68 15.79
C VAL A 254 -0.15 3.65 16.49
N MET A 255 1.10 3.60 16.10
CA MET A 255 2.09 2.68 16.65
C MET A 255 3.05 3.43 17.58
N ASP A 256 3.20 2.91 18.79
CA ASP A 256 4.17 3.41 19.75
C ASP A 256 4.83 2.23 20.46
N GLN A 257 6.14 2.30 20.64
CA GLN A 257 6.94 1.28 21.33
C GLN A 257 6.61 -0.17 20.92
N GLY A 258 6.44 -0.39 19.62
CA GLY A 258 6.21 -1.74 19.10
C GLY A 258 4.79 -2.28 19.23
N ARG A 259 3.83 -1.45 19.59
CA ARG A 259 2.41 -1.82 19.76
C ARG A 259 1.50 -0.86 19.02
N ILE A 260 0.35 -1.35 18.60
CA ILE A 260 -0.74 -0.45 18.17
C ILE A 260 -1.40 0.09 19.43
N VAL A 261 -1.31 1.39 19.64
CA VAL A 261 -1.82 2.05 20.84
C VAL A 261 -3.15 2.76 20.61
N GLU A 262 -3.49 3.01 19.34
CA GLU A 262 -4.80 3.53 18.97
C GLU A 262 -5.16 3.04 17.57
N ASP A 263 -6.43 2.66 17.38
CA ASP A 263 -7.02 2.21 16.13
C ASP A 263 -8.39 2.86 16.03
N ALA A 264 -8.55 3.79 15.12
CA ALA A 264 -9.78 4.58 15.04
C ALA A 264 -10.00 5.16 13.62
N PRO A 265 -11.24 5.55 13.30
CA PRO A 265 -11.49 6.37 12.11
C PRO A 265 -10.63 7.64 12.12
N MET A 266 -10.18 8.06 10.95
CA MET A 266 -9.29 9.23 10.80
C MET A 266 -9.88 10.48 11.45
N GLY A 267 -11.17 10.73 11.28
CA GLY A 267 -11.84 11.89 11.90
C GLY A 267 -11.68 11.92 13.42
N ARG A 268 -11.75 10.75 14.09
CA ARG A 268 -11.54 10.65 15.53
C ARG A 268 -10.10 10.95 15.93
N ILE A 269 -9.14 10.47 15.15
CA ILE A 269 -7.71 10.74 15.38
C ILE A 269 -7.43 12.25 15.33
N LEU A 270 -8.09 12.96 14.39
CA LEU A 270 -7.91 14.40 14.20
C LEU A 270 -8.58 15.23 15.31
N THR A 271 -9.79 14.83 15.74
CA THR A 271 -10.61 15.67 16.65
C THR A 271 -10.44 15.30 18.13
N SER A 272 -10.39 14.01 18.45
CA SER A 272 -10.41 13.54 19.84
C SER A 272 -9.53 12.29 20.06
N PRO A 273 -8.20 12.40 19.80
CA PRO A 273 -7.30 11.27 20.00
C PRO A 273 -7.23 10.84 21.47
N ALA A 274 -7.32 9.53 21.69
CA ALA A 274 -7.39 8.96 23.04
C ALA A 274 -5.99 8.79 23.66
N HIS A 275 -5.01 8.35 22.86
CA HIS A 275 -3.68 8.02 23.38
C HIS A 275 -2.73 9.24 23.39
N PRO A 276 -1.85 9.39 24.39
CA PRO A 276 -0.89 10.50 24.43
C PRO A 276 0.01 10.58 23.20
N ALA A 277 0.47 9.46 22.66
CA ALA A 277 1.30 9.43 21.46
C ALA A 277 0.53 9.99 20.26
N THR A 278 -0.77 9.72 20.15
CA THR A 278 -1.64 10.24 19.08
C THR A 278 -1.83 11.75 19.24
N ARG A 279 -2.09 12.22 20.46
CA ARG A 279 -2.18 13.66 20.74
C ARG A 279 -0.90 14.38 20.33
N ALA A 280 0.25 13.83 20.68
CA ALA A 280 1.55 14.41 20.29
C ALA A 280 1.76 14.47 18.78
N LEU A 281 1.27 13.47 18.03
CA LEU A 281 1.33 13.48 16.56
C LEU A 281 0.40 14.54 15.97
N ARG A 282 -0.84 14.64 16.49
CA ARG A 282 -1.81 15.66 16.05
C ARG A 282 -1.30 17.08 16.32
N ASP A 283 -0.81 17.32 17.55
CA ASP A 283 -0.39 18.64 17.99
C ASP A 283 0.90 19.13 17.29
N ALA A 284 1.63 18.21 16.66
CA ALA A 284 2.81 18.52 15.85
C ALA A 284 2.44 19.03 14.44
N VAL A 285 1.16 18.95 14.05
CA VAL A 285 0.70 19.41 12.71
C VAL A 285 0.08 20.81 12.84
N PRO A 286 0.73 21.85 12.28
CA PRO A 286 0.25 23.24 12.46
C PRO A 286 -1.12 23.54 11.84
N ASP A 287 -1.43 22.92 10.70
CA ASP A 287 -2.62 23.24 9.90
C ASP A 287 -3.36 21.94 9.51
N LEU A 288 -4.08 21.34 10.45
CA LEU A 288 -4.94 20.21 10.12
C LEU A 288 -6.19 20.70 9.37
N PRO A 289 -6.61 20.00 8.33
CA PRO A 289 -7.90 20.30 7.70
C PRO A 289 -9.03 20.12 8.72
N ALA A 290 -9.94 21.10 8.74
CA ALA A 290 -11.10 21.08 9.63
C ALA A 290 -12.09 19.97 9.23
#